data_45b1ff5e792f30482eb0f58a10feb979
#
_entry.id   45b1ff5e792f30482eb0f58a10feb979
#
_cell.length_a   1.000
_cell.length_b   1.000
_cell.length_c   1.000
_cell.angle_alpha   90.00
_cell.angle_beta   90.00
_cell.angle_gamma   90.00
#
_symmetry.space_group_name_H-M   'P 1'
#
loop_
_entity.id
_entity.type
_entity.pdbx_description
1 polymer ?
#
loop_
_entity_poly.entity_id
_entity_poly.type
_entity_poly.pdbx_seq_one_letter_code
_entity_poly.pdbx_strand_id
1 'polypeptide(L)'
;MKLEKYFLLLALGVFAFALQSCDDDDNDGISVPAELSNALAKEHPNAQRIEWETKGAYYVADFHEDNFEKEAWFTKDGVWQMTETDLRYADLPAPVRSSYESSTYYNVWKVEDVDKLERKEMAVVYIIEVEKGNQEMDLYYSEDGILVKEVADAHNGGSPEDYLPSDISAAIKDFIAEKYPNARIVDIEKEKNGMTEVEIVHGSISKD
;
A
#
# COMPACT_ATOMS: atom_id res chain seq x y z
N MET A 1 -43.28 -58.64 -37.19
CA MET A 1 -41.99 -58.44 -37.83
C MET A 1 -41.14 -57.53 -36.97
N LYS A 2 -40.08 -58.13 -36.47
CA LYS A 2 -38.84 -57.64 -35.78
C LYS A 2 -38.92 -56.43 -34.90
N LEU A 3 -38.89 -56.73 -33.59
CA LEU A 3 -38.45 -55.87 -32.49
C LEU A 3 -36.96 -55.62 -32.63
N GLU A 4 -36.56 -54.32 -32.48
CA GLU A 4 -35.16 -53.99 -32.20
C GLU A 4 -35.12 -53.38 -30.77
N LYS A 5 -34.23 -53.96 -29.96
CA LYS A 5 -34.09 -53.69 -28.53
C LYS A 5 -33.22 -52.44 -28.34
N TYR A 6 -33.75 -51.46 -27.62
CA TYR A 6 -32.97 -50.33 -27.14
C TYR A 6 -32.16 -50.72 -25.90
N PHE A 7 -30.87 -50.75 -26.06
CA PHE A 7 -29.92 -50.87 -24.96
C PHE A 7 -29.64 -49.50 -24.36
N LEU A 8 -30.15 -49.25 -23.16
CA LEU A 8 -29.90 -48.04 -22.43
C LEU A 8 -28.56 -48.19 -21.70
N LEU A 9 -27.48 -47.56 -22.22
CA LEU A 9 -26.22 -47.46 -21.54
C LEU A 9 -26.17 -46.16 -20.78
N LEU A 10 -26.36 -46.27 -19.44
CA LEU A 10 -26.20 -45.18 -18.48
C LEU A 10 -24.70 -44.98 -18.24
N ALA A 11 -24.08 -44.05 -18.95
CA ALA A 11 -22.73 -43.61 -18.66
C ALA A 11 -22.74 -42.58 -17.58
N LEU A 12 -22.36 -42.95 -16.36
CA LEU A 12 -22.06 -42.04 -15.26
C LEU A 12 -20.78 -41.28 -15.63
N GLY A 13 -20.94 -40.07 -16.18
CA GLY A 13 -19.86 -39.13 -16.38
C GLY A 13 -19.47 -38.48 -15.08
N VAL A 14 -18.40 -38.95 -14.44
CA VAL A 14 -17.73 -38.20 -13.39
C VAL A 14 -17.12 -36.98 -14.03
N PHE A 15 -17.76 -35.83 -13.82
CA PHE A 15 -17.18 -34.52 -14.16
C PHE A 15 -16.09 -34.23 -13.12
N ALA A 16 -14.87 -34.64 -13.43
CA ALA A 16 -13.70 -34.09 -12.78
C ALA A 16 -13.58 -32.62 -13.27
N PHE A 17 -13.94 -31.69 -12.42
CA PHE A 17 -13.50 -30.31 -12.60
C PHE A 17 -11.99 -30.28 -12.44
N ALA A 18 -11.30 -30.41 -13.56
CA ALA A 18 -9.93 -29.93 -13.64
C ALA A 18 -10.01 -28.41 -13.55
N LEU A 19 -9.63 -27.88 -12.40
CA LEU A 19 -9.21 -26.49 -12.28
C LEU A 19 -7.92 -26.38 -13.10
N GLN A 20 -8.08 -26.12 -14.40
CA GLN A 20 -6.99 -25.56 -15.17
C GLN A 20 -6.88 -24.12 -14.72
N SER A 21 -5.99 -23.88 -13.75
CA SER A 21 -5.31 -22.62 -13.62
C SER A 21 -4.66 -22.35 -14.97
N CYS A 22 -5.20 -21.45 -15.75
CA CYS A 22 -4.44 -20.81 -16.81
C CYS A 22 -3.49 -19.87 -16.10
N ASP A 23 -2.29 -20.35 -15.80
CA ASP A 23 -1.11 -19.53 -15.70
C ASP A 23 -0.73 -19.12 -17.12
N ASP A 24 -1.29 -18.00 -17.58
CA ASP A 24 -0.72 -17.19 -18.65
C ASP A 24 0.04 -16.03 -17.94
N ASP A 25 1.08 -16.39 -17.21
CA ASP A 25 2.08 -15.46 -16.71
C ASP A 25 3.16 -15.26 -17.78
N ASP A 26 2.95 -14.27 -18.64
CA ASP A 26 4.05 -13.55 -19.31
C ASP A 26 4.73 -12.64 -18.24
N ASN A 27 5.22 -13.25 -17.17
CA ASN A 27 5.98 -12.53 -16.15
C ASN A 27 7.46 -12.77 -16.38
N ASP A 28 8.25 -11.71 -16.48
CA ASP A 28 9.70 -11.69 -16.68
C ASP A 28 10.47 -12.41 -15.55
N GLY A 29 10.21 -13.69 -15.38
CA GLY A 29 11.15 -14.64 -14.79
C GLY A 29 11.26 -14.71 -13.28
N ILE A 30 10.40 -14.07 -12.48
CA ILE A 30 10.41 -14.27 -11.02
C ILE A 30 9.51 -15.43 -10.64
N SER A 31 10.11 -16.46 -10.03
CA SER A 31 9.33 -17.52 -9.39
C SER A 31 8.77 -17.01 -8.06
N VAL A 32 7.49 -16.66 -8.05
CA VAL A 32 6.80 -16.18 -6.84
C VAL A 32 6.39 -17.37 -5.96
N PRO A 33 6.86 -17.45 -4.71
CA PRO A 33 6.39 -18.46 -3.76
C PRO A 33 4.87 -18.37 -3.52
N ALA A 34 4.22 -19.53 -3.39
CA ALA A 34 2.76 -19.59 -3.17
C ALA A 34 2.32 -18.83 -1.90
N GLU A 35 3.18 -18.72 -0.91
CA GLU A 35 2.97 -17.97 0.33
C GLU A 35 2.72 -16.48 0.06
N LEU A 36 3.44 -15.90 -0.92
CA LEU A 36 3.30 -14.50 -1.32
C LEU A 36 1.98 -14.26 -2.05
N SER A 37 1.64 -15.12 -3.02
CA SER A 37 0.35 -15.03 -3.72
C SER A 37 -0.83 -15.18 -2.75
N ASN A 38 -0.72 -16.06 -1.75
CA ASN A 38 -1.73 -16.23 -0.71
C ASN A 38 -1.80 -15.01 0.21
N ALA A 39 -0.66 -14.40 0.55
CA ALA A 39 -0.60 -13.19 1.36
C ALA A 39 -1.27 -12.01 0.63
N LEU A 40 -0.95 -11.81 -0.65
CA LEU A 40 -1.59 -10.80 -1.48
C LEU A 40 -3.11 -11.02 -1.56
N ALA A 41 -3.57 -12.24 -1.85
CA ALA A 41 -4.99 -12.54 -1.95
C ALA A 41 -5.75 -12.36 -0.63
N LYS A 42 -5.07 -12.44 0.51
CA LYS A 42 -5.65 -12.18 1.83
C LYS A 42 -5.83 -10.68 2.09
N GLU A 43 -4.83 -9.87 1.77
CA GLU A 43 -4.87 -8.41 1.97
C GLU A 43 -5.67 -7.71 0.85
N HIS A 44 -5.57 -8.21 -0.40
CA HIS A 44 -6.17 -7.65 -1.61
C HIS A 44 -6.94 -8.72 -2.39
N PRO A 45 -8.13 -9.14 -1.92
CA PRO A 45 -8.87 -10.26 -2.52
C PRO A 45 -9.42 -9.98 -3.93
N ASN A 46 -9.47 -8.73 -4.34
CA ASN A 46 -9.95 -8.31 -5.66
C ASN A 46 -8.81 -7.86 -6.60
N ALA A 47 -7.55 -8.11 -6.23
CA ALA A 47 -6.39 -7.76 -7.03
C ALA A 47 -6.45 -8.41 -8.43
N GLN A 48 -6.18 -7.60 -9.46
CA GLN A 48 -6.17 -8.00 -10.87
C GLN A 48 -4.91 -7.49 -11.54
N ARG A 49 -4.48 -8.15 -12.63
CA ARG A 49 -3.29 -7.77 -13.41
C ARG A 49 -2.03 -7.72 -12.53
N ILE A 50 -1.85 -8.75 -11.74
CA ILE A 50 -0.78 -8.81 -10.75
C ILE A 50 0.55 -9.08 -11.45
N GLU A 51 1.50 -8.17 -11.25
CA GLU A 51 2.89 -8.33 -11.65
C GLU A 51 3.76 -8.36 -10.38
N TRP A 52 4.83 -9.14 -10.40
CA TRP A 52 5.69 -9.27 -9.24
C TRP A 52 7.12 -8.90 -9.58
N GLU A 53 7.74 -8.17 -8.69
CA GLU A 53 9.17 -7.88 -8.75
C GLU A 53 9.85 -8.06 -7.37
N THR A 54 11.16 -7.94 -7.35
CA THR A 54 11.93 -7.91 -6.10
C THR A 54 12.64 -6.57 -5.96
N LYS A 55 12.40 -5.88 -4.85
CA LYS A 55 13.09 -4.64 -4.48
C LYS A 55 13.85 -4.88 -3.17
N GLY A 56 15.18 -4.91 -3.22
CA GLY A 56 16.00 -5.17 -2.04
C GLY A 56 15.70 -6.52 -1.37
N ALA A 57 15.16 -6.50 -0.15
CA ALA A 57 14.80 -7.70 0.62
C ALA A 57 13.32 -8.08 0.51
N TYR A 58 12.56 -7.38 -0.30
CA TYR A 58 11.11 -7.50 -0.39
C TYR A 58 10.68 -8.07 -1.74
N TYR A 59 9.50 -8.66 -1.74
CA TYR A 59 8.70 -8.94 -2.92
C TYR A 59 7.61 -7.87 -3.02
N VAL A 60 7.46 -7.34 -4.21
CA VAL A 60 6.52 -6.25 -4.50
C VAL A 60 5.54 -6.75 -5.56
N ALA A 61 4.27 -6.56 -5.28
CA ALA A 61 3.19 -6.83 -6.20
C ALA A 61 2.62 -5.51 -6.71
N ASP A 62 2.70 -5.29 -8.03
CA ASP A 62 1.96 -4.25 -8.74
C ASP A 62 0.64 -4.84 -9.22
N PHE A 63 -0.46 -4.18 -8.96
CA PHE A 63 -1.78 -4.68 -9.34
C PHE A 63 -2.83 -3.58 -9.40
N HIS A 64 -3.98 -3.92 -9.98
CA HIS A 64 -5.15 -3.05 -9.98
C HIS A 64 -6.21 -3.60 -9.04
N GLU A 65 -6.77 -2.74 -8.18
CA GLU A 65 -7.90 -3.06 -7.33
C GLU A 65 -8.79 -1.82 -7.16
N ASP A 66 -10.12 -1.98 -7.26
CA ASP A 66 -11.11 -0.91 -7.09
C ASP A 66 -10.91 0.30 -8.03
N ASN A 67 -10.37 0.10 -9.23
CA ASN A 67 -9.98 1.07 -10.25
C ASN A 67 -8.77 1.95 -9.88
N PHE A 68 -7.98 1.52 -8.92
CA PHE A 68 -6.71 2.14 -8.57
C PHE A 68 -5.54 1.21 -8.92
N GLU A 69 -4.43 1.80 -9.26
CA GLU A 69 -3.14 1.15 -9.31
C GLU A 69 -2.56 1.09 -7.90
N LYS A 70 -1.98 -0.05 -7.54
CA LYS A 70 -1.48 -0.30 -6.20
C LYS A 70 -0.19 -1.08 -6.23
N GLU A 71 0.67 -0.80 -5.27
CA GLU A 71 1.90 -1.53 -5.02
C GLU A 71 1.91 -2.07 -3.58
N ALA A 72 1.98 -3.39 -3.42
CA ALA A 72 2.00 -4.01 -2.10
C ALA A 72 3.33 -4.73 -1.83
N TRP A 73 3.92 -4.44 -0.67
CA TRP A 73 5.24 -4.91 -0.26
C TRP A 73 5.16 -6.01 0.78
N PHE A 74 5.88 -7.09 0.55
CA PHE A 74 5.91 -8.26 1.42
C PHE A 74 7.34 -8.67 1.73
N THR A 75 7.58 -9.14 2.96
CA THR A 75 8.82 -9.85 3.25
C THR A 75 8.84 -11.17 2.49
N LYS A 76 10.03 -11.77 2.34
CA LYS A 76 10.19 -13.10 1.74
C LYS A 76 9.34 -14.21 2.39
N ASP A 77 8.93 -14.01 3.64
CA ASP A 77 8.10 -14.97 4.37
C ASP A 77 6.59 -14.63 4.24
N GLY A 78 6.22 -13.74 3.30
CA GLY A 78 4.83 -13.37 3.02
C GLY A 78 4.19 -12.45 4.05
N VAL A 79 4.97 -11.73 4.85
CA VAL A 79 4.43 -10.75 5.79
C VAL A 79 4.25 -9.41 5.08
N TRP A 80 3.00 -8.96 4.95
CA TRP A 80 2.68 -7.65 4.41
C TRP A 80 3.30 -6.54 5.24
N GLN A 81 3.85 -5.54 4.57
CA GLN A 81 4.50 -4.38 5.19
C GLN A 81 3.75 -3.09 4.88
N MET A 82 3.43 -2.86 3.62
CA MET A 82 2.68 -1.68 3.21
C MET A 82 1.94 -1.92 1.89
N THR A 83 0.98 -1.05 1.61
CA THR A 83 0.38 -0.86 0.30
C THR A 83 0.35 0.63 0.00
N GLU A 84 0.88 0.98 -1.15
CA GLU A 84 0.73 2.29 -1.78
C GLU A 84 -0.42 2.22 -2.77
N THR A 85 -1.21 3.27 -2.85
CA THR A 85 -2.31 3.40 -3.80
C THR A 85 -2.21 4.74 -4.49
N ASP A 86 -2.03 4.73 -5.81
CA ASP A 86 -2.10 5.92 -6.64
C ASP A 86 -3.53 6.46 -6.67
N LEU A 87 -3.71 7.70 -6.27
CA LEU A 87 -4.99 8.37 -6.16
C LEU A 87 -5.07 9.56 -7.10
N ARG A 88 -6.25 9.80 -7.62
CA ARG A 88 -6.52 11.10 -8.20
C ARG A 88 -6.78 12.12 -7.08
N TYR A 89 -6.37 13.36 -7.27
CA TYR A 89 -6.65 14.45 -6.32
C TYR A 89 -8.13 14.51 -5.85
N ALA A 90 -9.06 14.19 -6.75
CA ALA A 90 -10.50 14.17 -6.43
C ALA A 90 -10.91 13.06 -5.45
N ASP A 91 -10.11 12.00 -5.34
CA ASP A 91 -10.37 10.84 -4.48
C ASP A 91 -9.81 11.02 -3.05
N LEU A 92 -9.05 12.11 -2.81
CA LEU A 92 -8.60 12.48 -1.47
C LEU A 92 -9.77 12.63 -0.49
N PRO A 93 -9.63 12.18 0.77
CA PRO A 93 -10.59 12.48 1.83
C PRO A 93 -10.84 13.98 1.97
N ALA A 94 -12.08 14.35 2.25
CA ALA A 94 -12.44 15.77 2.37
C ALA A 94 -11.60 16.55 3.40
N PRO A 95 -11.22 16.01 4.58
CA PRO A 95 -10.34 16.70 5.51
C PRO A 95 -8.95 16.98 4.92
N VAL A 96 -8.34 16.00 4.25
CA VAL A 96 -7.02 16.12 3.62
C VAL A 96 -7.06 17.21 2.54
N ARG A 97 -8.03 17.12 1.63
CA ARG A 97 -8.21 18.09 0.57
C ARG A 97 -8.43 19.51 1.12
N SER A 98 -9.29 19.68 2.13
CA SER A 98 -9.55 20.98 2.73
C SER A 98 -8.29 21.56 3.41
N SER A 99 -7.49 20.74 4.05
CA SER A 99 -6.22 21.14 4.66
C SER A 99 -5.23 21.60 3.59
N TYR A 100 -5.04 20.80 2.54
CA TYR A 100 -4.18 21.18 1.41
C TYR A 100 -4.65 22.47 0.74
N GLU A 101 -5.96 22.62 0.47
CA GLU A 101 -6.54 23.84 -0.13
C GLU A 101 -6.37 25.09 0.76
N SER A 102 -6.13 24.91 2.05
CA SER A 102 -5.84 25.98 3.01
C SER A 102 -4.33 26.25 3.18
N SER A 103 -3.48 25.44 2.58
CA SER A 103 -2.03 25.52 2.70
C SER A 103 -1.43 26.63 1.83
N THR A 104 -0.16 26.97 2.09
CA THR A 104 0.62 27.90 1.25
C THR A 104 1.02 27.31 -0.10
N TYR A 105 0.85 26.01 -0.29
CA TYR A 105 1.14 25.29 -1.53
C TYR A 105 0.01 25.42 -2.55
N TYR A 106 -1.23 25.46 -2.07
CA TYR A 106 -2.41 25.49 -2.95
C TYR A 106 -2.40 26.70 -3.90
N ASN A 107 -2.67 26.47 -5.19
CA ASN A 107 -2.62 27.46 -6.29
C ASN A 107 -1.25 28.11 -6.53
N VAL A 108 -0.20 27.71 -5.81
CA VAL A 108 1.18 28.21 -5.97
C VAL A 108 2.11 27.15 -6.52
N TRP A 109 1.86 25.89 -6.13
CA TRP A 109 2.55 24.69 -6.59
C TRP A 109 1.57 23.83 -7.40
N LYS A 110 2.09 23.10 -8.36
CA LYS A 110 1.32 22.13 -9.16
C LYS A 110 1.32 20.80 -8.40
N VAL A 111 0.18 20.16 -8.25
CA VAL A 111 0.11 18.76 -7.79
C VAL A 111 0.60 17.87 -8.92
N GLU A 112 1.60 17.05 -8.63
CA GLU A 112 2.14 16.06 -9.56
C GLU A 112 1.54 14.68 -9.29
N ASP A 113 1.57 14.26 -8.03
CA ASP A 113 1.09 12.95 -7.63
C ASP A 113 0.35 12.96 -6.30
N VAL A 114 -0.43 11.93 -6.04
CA VAL A 114 -1.20 11.76 -4.80
C VAL A 114 -1.27 10.31 -4.42
N ASP A 115 -0.72 9.97 -3.27
CA ASP A 115 -0.68 8.61 -2.78
C ASP A 115 -1.40 8.41 -1.46
N LYS A 116 -1.91 7.22 -1.29
CA LYS A 116 -2.37 6.71 -0.01
C LYS A 116 -1.43 5.62 0.46
N LEU A 117 -0.85 5.79 1.63
CA LEU A 117 -0.02 4.78 2.27
C LEU A 117 -0.78 4.07 3.40
N GLU A 118 -0.89 2.76 3.27
CA GLU A 118 -1.34 1.84 4.30
C GLU A 118 -0.13 1.01 4.75
N ARG A 119 0.26 1.14 6.02
CA ARG A 119 1.48 0.50 6.55
C ARG A 119 1.16 -0.33 7.78
N LYS A 120 1.91 -1.41 7.95
CA LYS A 120 1.72 -2.32 9.09
C LYS A 120 1.85 -1.59 10.42
N GLU A 121 0.83 -1.72 11.27
CA GLU A 121 0.77 -1.14 12.62
C GLU A 121 0.84 0.40 12.68
N MET A 122 0.60 1.08 11.56
CA MET A 122 0.59 2.53 11.46
C MET A 122 -0.76 3.03 10.97
N ALA A 123 -1.04 4.29 11.22
CA ALA A 123 -2.21 4.95 10.65
C ALA A 123 -1.99 5.25 9.17
N VAL A 124 -3.10 5.35 8.44
CA VAL A 124 -3.09 5.76 7.03
C VAL A 124 -2.55 7.18 6.89
N VAL A 125 -1.72 7.39 5.88
CA VAL A 125 -1.17 8.68 5.50
C VAL A 125 -1.46 8.93 4.03
N TYR A 126 -1.74 10.16 3.66
CA TYR A 126 -1.87 10.64 2.29
C TYR A 126 -0.70 11.54 1.96
N ILE A 127 -0.05 11.30 0.84
CA ILE A 127 1.04 12.13 0.33
C ILE A 127 0.51 12.93 -0.83
N ILE A 128 0.79 14.22 -0.84
CA ILE A 128 0.54 15.09 -2.00
C ILE A 128 1.89 15.61 -2.45
N GLU A 129 2.37 15.11 -3.57
CA GLU A 129 3.56 15.62 -4.22
C GLU A 129 3.23 16.89 -4.98
N VAL A 130 4.02 17.94 -4.75
CA VAL A 130 3.82 19.23 -5.39
C VAL A 130 5.11 19.78 -5.97
N GLU A 131 5.03 20.33 -7.16
CA GLU A 131 6.17 20.90 -7.91
C GLU A 131 6.03 22.41 -8.11
N LYS A 132 7.16 23.11 -8.04
CA LYS A 132 7.28 24.51 -8.45
C LYS A 132 8.64 24.80 -9.05
N GLY A 133 8.70 24.86 -10.36
CA GLY A 133 9.95 25.06 -11.11
C GLY A 133 10.84 23.84 -11.04
N ASN A 134 11.91 23.87 -10.26
CA ASN A 134 12.81 22.75 -10.02
C ASN A 134 12.78 22.32 -8.54
N GLN A 135 11.72 22.62 -7.84
CA GLN A 135 11.53 22.25 -6.43
C GLN A 135 10.34 21.32 -6.34
N GLU A 136 10.53 20.24 -5.64
CA GLU A 136 9.51 19.23 -5.33
C GLU A 136 9.35 19.14 -3.82
N MET A 137 8.13 18.88 -3.37
CA MET A 137 7.80 18.81 -1.95
C MET A 137 6.71 17.77 -1.73
N ASP A 138 6.97 16.83 -0.84
CA ASP A 138 5.99 15.84 -0.40
C ASP A 138 5.31 16.33 0.87
N LEU A 139 4.00 16.41 0.82
CA LEU A 139 3.16 16.87 1.92
C LEU A 139 2.41 15.67 2.50
N TYR A 140 2.79 15.26 3.71
CA TYR A 140 2.20 14.10 4.38
C TYR A 140 1.03 14.52 5.26
N TYR A 141 -0.13 13.98 4.99
CA TYR A 141 -1.35 14.26 5.75
C TYR A 141 -1.90 13.00 6.41
N SER A 142 -2.31 13.10 7.67
CA SER A 142 -3.15 12.09 8.27
C SER A 142 -4.56 12.09 7.67
N GLU A 143 -5.32 11.00 7.83
CA GLU A 143 -6.67 10.86 7.28
C GLU A 143 -7.65 11.96 7.71
N ASP A 144 -7.45 12.56 8.87
CA ASP A 144 -8.22 13.71 9.38
C ASP A 144 -7.66 15.07 8.94
N GLY A 145 -6.70 15.09 8.02
CA GLY A 145 -6.18 16.29 7.37
C GLY A 145 -5.15 17.06 8.19
N ILE A 146 -4.51 16.44 9.16
CA ILE A 146 -3.40 17.07 9.89
C ILE A 146 -2.14 16.92 9.03
N LEU A 147 -1.47 18.03 8.73
CA LEU A 147 -0.16 18.01 8.10
C LEU A 147 0.85 17.42 9.10
N VAL A 148 1.40 16.25 8.75
CA VAL A 148 2.33 15.48 9.59
C VAL A 148 3.74 16.00 9.38
N LYS A 149 4.21 15.99 8.13
CA LYS A 149 5.53 16.47 7.74
C LYS A 149 5.54 17.01 6.32
N GLU A 150 6.57 17.78 6.02
CA GLU A 150 6.91 18.28 4.69
C GLU A 150 8.33 17.82 4.36
N VAL A 151 8.51 17.14 3.24
CA VAL A 151 9.82 16.64 2.80
C VAL A 151 10.15 17.30 1.48
N ALA A 152 11.31 18.01 1.43
CA ALA A 152 11.79 18.54 0.18
C ALA A 152 12.46 17.41 -0.62
N ASP A 153 11.90 17.06 -1.76
CA ASP A 153 12.53 16.12 -2.66
C ASP A 153 13.66 16.80 -3.44
N ALA A 154 14.83 16.23 -3.36
CA ALA A 154 16.02 16.69 -4.09
C ALA A 154 16.20 15.88 -5.40
N HIS A 155 15.23 15.92 -6.31
CA HIS A 155 15.30 15.35 -7.67
C HIS A 155 15.43 13.82 -7.79
N ASN A 156 15.09 13.09 -6.75
CA ASN A 156 15.00 11.62 -6.83
C ASN A 156 13.79 11.19 -6.05
N GLY A 157 12.61 11.41 -6.60
CA GLY A 157 11.34 11.03 -5.96
C GLY A 157 11.52 9.97 -4.89
N GLY A 158 11.01 10.19 -3.70
CA GLY A 158 11.25 9.29 -2.57
C GLY A 158 11.08 7.85 -3.05
N SER A 159 12.10 7.01 -2.81
CA SER A 159 11.94 5.62 -3.21
C SER A 159 10.80 5.03 -2.38
N PRO A 160 9.85 4.29 -2.96
CA PRO A 160 8.82 3.61 -2.17
C PRO A 160 9.38 2.79 -1.00
N GLU A 161 10.66 2.39 -1.10
CA GLU A 161 11.40 1.75 0.00
C GLU A 161 11.55 2.66 1.24
N ASP A 162 11.56 3.98 1.06
CA ASP A 162 11.66 4.96 2.15
C ASP A 162 10.37 5.05 2.97
N TYR A 163 9.27 4.57 2.41
CA TYR A 163 7.96 4.51 3.08
C TYR A 163 7.77 3.26 3.95
N LEU A 164 8.66 2.27 3.84
CA LEU A 164 8.54 1.02 4.59
C LEU A 164 8.58 1.26 6.10
N PRO A 165 7.68 0.63 6.86
CA PRO A 165 7.65 0.82 8.30
C PRO A 165 8.92 0.31 8.96
N SER A 166 9.50 1.12 9.84
CA SER A 166 10.57 0.67 10.75
C SER A 166 9.97 0.06 12.01
N ASP A 167 10.56 -1.04 12.47
CA ASP A 167 10.14 -1.64 13.74
C ASP A 167 10.55 -0.76 14.92
N ILE A 168 9.62 -0.53 15.83
CA ILE A 168 9.89 0.08 17.13
C ILE A 168 9.69 -0.93 18.27
N SER A 169 10.46 -0.76 19.34
CA SER A 169 10.37 -1.63 20.49
C SER A 169 9.01 -1.53 21.21
N ALA A 170 8.61 -2.61 21.88
CA ALA A 170 7.40 -2.59 22.72
C ALA A 170 7.45 -1.47 23.77
N ALA A 171 8.64 -1.18 24.33
CA ALA A 171 8.81 -0.10 25.30
C ALA A 171 8.47 1.29 24.73
N ILE A 172 8.77 1.55 23.44
CA ILE A 172 8.38 2.80 22.76
C ILE A 172 6.87 2.83 22.58
N LYS A 173 6.25 1.74 22.11
CA LYS A 173 4.78 1.63 21.95
C LYS A 173 4.06 1.87 23.28
N ASP A 174 4.53 1.23 24.36
CA ASP A 174 3.97 1.39 25.71
C ASP A 174 4.11 2.83 26.22
N PHE A 175 5.27 3.46 25.99
CA PHE A 175 5.49 4.87 26.35
C PHE A 175 4.51 5.79 25.61
N ILE A 176 4.35 5.60 24.29
CA ILE A 176 3.40 6.40 23.50
C ILE A 176 1.99 6.22 24.04
N ALA A 177 1.55 4.98 24.26
CA ALA A 177 0.22 4.69 24.77
C ALA A 177 -0.04 5.29 26.17
N GLU A 178 0.98 5.33 27.05
CA GLU A 178 0.87 5.94 28.37
C GLU A 178 0.83 7.47 28.33
N LYS A 179 1.70 8.10 27.52
CA LYS A 179 1.86 9.56 27.49
C LYS A 179 0.88 10.25 26.55
N TYR A 180 0.49 9.58 25.50
CA TYR A 180 -0.38 10.11 24.45
C TYR A 180 -1.53 9.12 24.15
N PRO A 181 -2.45 8.93 25.12
CA PRO A 181 -3.56 7.98 24.91
C PRO A 181 -4.37 8.36 23.67
N ASN A 182 -4.65 7.34 22.82
CA ASN A 182 -5.29 7.47 21.51
C ASN A 182 -4.42 8.17 20.43
N ALA A 183 -3.14 8.35 20.65
CA ALA A 183 -2.24 8.78 19.58
C ALA A 183 -2.16 7.70 18.49
N ARG A 184 -2.01 8.14 17.25
CA ARG A 184 -1.80 7.29 16.09
C ARG A 184 -0.38 7.49 15.60
N ILE A 185 0.37 6.42 15.44
CA ILE A 185 1.69 6.47 14.82
C ILE A 185 1.47 6.67 13.32
N VAL A 186 2.09 7.69 12.76
CA VAL A 186 1.96 8.08 11.36
C VAL A 186 3.27 7.98 10.59
N ASP A 187 4.42 8.00 11.29
CA ASP A 187 5.71 7.71 10.68
C ASP A 187 6.74 7.20 11.69
N ILE A 188 7.75 6.47 11.21
CA ILE A 188 8.84 5.93 12.00
C ILE A 188 10.11 5.97 11.16
N GLU A 189 11.05 6.80 11.55
CA GLU A 189 12.33 6.94 10.87
C GLU A 189 13.50 6.51 11.75
N LYS A 190 14.51 5.90 11.13
CA LYS A 190 15.80 5.61 11.79
C LYS A 190 16.82 6.64 11.35
N GLU A 191 17.17 7.49 12.27
CA GLU A 191 18.16 8.51 12.09
C GLU A 191 19.59 7.94 11.92
N LYS A 192 20.43 8.64 11.13
CA LYS A 192 21.84 8.24 10.92
C LYS A 192 22.65 8.15 12.20
N ASN A 193 22.23 8.83 13.27
CA ASN A 193 22.87 8.81 14.60
C ASN A 193 22.44 7.59 15.45
N GLY A 194 21.54 6.73 14.93
CA GLY A 194 21.02 5.54 15.59
C GLY A 194 19.81 5.81 16.49
N MET A 195 19.29 7.03 16.52
CA MET A 195 17.99 7.33 17.13
C MET A 195 16.85 6.84 16.23
N THR A 196 15.70 6.63 16.83
CA THR A 196 14.46 6.38 16.11
C THR A 196 13.52 7.55 16.40
N GLU A 197 13.11 8.22 15.36
CA GLU A 197 12.05 9.23 15.41
C GLU A 197 10.71 8.55 15.17
N VAL A 198 9.70 8.94 15.92
CA VAL A 198 8.35 8.40 15.79
C VAL A 198 7.37 9.56 15.76
N GLU A 199 6.81 9.80 14.60
CA GLU A 199 5.78 10.81 14.45
C GLU A 199 4.41 10.26 14.85
N ILE A 200 3.71 11.04 15.66
CA ILE A 200 2.37 10.68 16.15
C ILE A 200 1.38 11.83 15.93
N VAL A 201 0.15 11.47 15.62
CA VAL A 201 -0.98 12.38 15.67
C VAL A 201 -1.76 12.17 16.97
N HIS A 202 -1.86 13.23 17.78
CA HIS A 202 -2.59 13.22 19.03
C HIS A 202 -3.54 14.42 19.12
N GLY A 203 -4.84 14.17 19.07
CA GLY A 203 -5.84 15.22 18.91
C GLY A 203 -5.77 15.84 17.51
N SER A 204 -5.58 17.16 17.44
CA SER A 204 -5.50 17.91 16.17
C SER A 204 -4.08 18.40 15.85
N ILE A 205 -3.06 17.75 16.39
CA ILE A 205 -1.66 18.13 16.20
C ILE A 205 -0.79 16.90 15.91
N SER A 206 0.24 17.10 15.08
CA SER A 206 1.37 16.17 14.93
C SER A 206 2.44 16.47 15.98
N LYS A 207 3.19 15.45 16.39
CA LYS A 207 4.33 15.53 17.31
C LYS A 207 5.35 14.46 16.97
N ASP A 208 6.59 14.78 17.05
CA ASP A 208 7.80 13.98 17.05
C ASP A 208 8.34 13.72 18.46
#